data_9f8b50a14a16971140a9e080c46adb13
#
_entry.id   9f8b50a14a16971140a9e080c46adb13
#
_cell.length_a   1.000
_cell.length_b   1.000
_cell.length_c   1.000
_cell.angle_alpha   90.00
_cell.angle_beta   90.00
_cell.angle_gamma   90.00
#
_symmetry.space_group_name_H-M   'P 1'
#
loop_
_entity.id
_entity.type
_entity.pdbx_description
1 polymer ?
#
loop_
_entity_poly.entity_id
_entity_poly.type
_entity_poly.pdbx_seq_one_letter_code
_entity_poly.pdbx_strand_id
1 'polypeptide(L)'
;MLPTPSDLAELRRCLDEIDDKLHDLLIKRAEVVSVVAASKREGKLAAFQPGREAQIIRRLVDRHSGDFPVATLVRMWREMLAATVQLQSMFAVAVFAPIESQGFWDLARDHYGSHTPMSAYHSIGQVIRAVTEGRASVGVLPMPQEGETDPWWRHLLSKDEDAPRVVARLPFGGRGNARTDGAGALAIGRGVQQETGQDRVLVAAESSTDISRGRILRTISSLGLVCTFFASYEHADSAVNLIEIEGFVPITDPRLDSFRNQLGGALHRLLPFGGYAVPLSAAVLAKSGGGLTGCATGAAKG
;
A
#
# COMPACT_ATOMS: atom_id res chain seq x y z
N MET A 1 -0.56 38.46 0.90
CA MET A 1 -1.88 39.09 1.00
C MET A 1 -2.63 38.71 -0.25
N LEU A 2 -3.77 38.08 -0.16
CA LEU A 2 -4.58 37.75 -1.35
C LEU A 2 -5.22 39.06 -1.87
N PRO A 3 -5.30 39.26 -3.22
CA PRO A 3 -5.96 40.44 -3.79
C PRO A 3 -7.44 40.46 -3.44
N THR A 4 -7.98 41.65 -3.26
CA THR A 4 -9.43 41.83 -3.06
C THR A 4 -10.20 41.45 -4.34
N PRO A 5 -11.43 40.86 -4.27
CA PRO A 5 -12.11 40.23 -5.39
C PRO A 5 -12.69 41.18 -6.46
N SER A 6 -12.07 42.30 -6.72
CA SER A 6 -12.64 43.33 -7.62
C SER A 6 -12.33 43.16 -9.12
N ASP A 7 -11.31 42.37 -9.49
CA ASP A 7 -10.95 42.13 -10.87
C ASP A 7 -10.67 40.64 -11.17
N LEU A 8 -11.59 39.99 -11.88
CA LEU A 8 -11.44 38.59 -12.29
C LEU A 8 -10.22 38.34 -13.16
N ALA A 9 -9.81 39.31 -13.99
CA ALA A 9 -8.63 39.19 -14.83
C ALA A 9 -7.36 39.18 -14.00
N GLU A 10 -7.30 40.00 -12.94
CA GLU A 10 -6.17 40.00 -12.02
C GLU A 10 -6.06 38.68 -11.22
N LEU A 11 -7.19 38.16 -10.73
CA LEU A 11 -7.23 36.87 -10.04
C LEU A 11 -6.74 35.71 -10.95
N ARG A 12 -7.16 35.70 -12.22
CA ARG A 12 -6.69 34.72 -13.20
C ARG A 12 -5.17 34.79 -13.41
N ARG A 13 -4.64 36.01 -13.57
CA ARG A 13 -3.19 36.21 -13.69
C ARG A 13 -2.43 35.70 -12.46
N CYS A 14 -2.96 35.94 -11.25
CA CYS A 14 -2.37 35.38 -10.03
C CYS A 14 -2.40 33.84 -10.02
N LEU A 15 -3.44 33.21 -10.53
CA LEU A 15 -3.50 31.75 -10.67
C LEU A 15 -2.45 31.25 -11.67
N ASP A 16 -2.35 31.89 -12.84
CA ASP A 16 -1.34 31.55 -13.86
C ASP A 16 0.08 31.63 -13.28
N GLU A 17 0.40 32.67 -12.51
CA GLU A 17 1.69 32.81 -11.84
C GLU A 17 1.95 31.71 -10.78
N ILE A 18 0.90 31.21 -10.12
CA ILE A 18 1.00 30.09 -9.17
C ILE A 18 1.24 28.78 -9.93
N ASP A 19 0.52 28.57 -11.02
CA ASP A 19 0.64 27.37 -11.86
C ASP A 19 2.03 27.29 -12.49
N ASP A 20 2.59 28.39 -12.98
CA ASP A 20 3.97 28.47 -13.48
C ASP A 20 4.98 28.04 -12.40
N LYS A 21 4.84 28.54 -11.18
CA LYS A 21 5.70 28.16 -10.06
C LYS A 21 5.56 26.70 -9.67
N LEU A 22 4.34 26.16 -9.70
CA LEU A 22 4.09 24.72 -9.44
C LEU A 22 4.77 23.87 -10.52
N HIS A 23 4.65 24.26 -11.80
CA HIS A 23 5.31 23.59 -12.91
C HIS A 23 6.85 23.61 -12.76
N ASP A 24 7.44 24.76 -12.48
CA ASP A 24 8.88 24.88 -12.26
C ASP A 24 9.38 24.01 -11.10
N LEU A 25 8.60 23.91 -10.01
CA LEU A 25 8.91 23.05 -8.87
C LEU A 25 8.83 21.57 -9.23
N LEU A 26 7.89 21.17 -10.11
CA LEU A 26 7.80 19.79 -10.62
C LEU A 26 9.03 19.45 -11.46
N ILE A 27 9.45 20.33 -12.37
CA ILE A 27 10.69 20.15 -13.17
C ILE A 27 11.90 19.99 -12.27
N LYS A 28 12.09 20.91 -11.34
CA LYS A 28 13.20 20.86 -10.36
C LYS A 28 13.18 19.58 -9.52
N ARG A 29 11.99 19.11 -9.13
CA ARG A 29 11.86 17.85 -8.41
C ARG A 29 12.29 16.66 -9.28
N ALA A 30 11.93 16.65 -10.57
CA ALA A 30 12.32 15.60 -11.51
C ALA A 30 13.85 15.55 -11.71
N GLU A 31 14.52 16.70 -11.77
CA GLU A 31 15.99 16.79 -11.83
C GLU A 31 16.63 16.14 -10.58
N VAL A 32 16.15 16.49 -9.39
CA VAL A 32 16.63 15.86 -8.14
C VAL A 32 16.38 14.35 -8.12
N VAL A 33 15.23 13.89 -8.62
CA VAL A 33 14.93 12.47 -8.72
C VAL A 33 15.92 11.75 -9.64
N SER A 34 16.34 12.37 -10.72
CA SER A 34 17.34 11.78 -11.63
C SER A 34 18.70 11.58 -10.94
N VAL A 35 19.11 12.51 -10.08
CA VAL A 35 20.33 12.37 -9.26
C VAL A 35 20.15 11.24 -8.22
N VAL A 36 19.01 11.19 -7.55
CA VAL A 36 18.67 10.11 -6.59
C VAL A 36 18.68 8.75 -7.29
N ALA A 37 18.16 8.68 -8.53
CA ALA A 37 18.16 7.44 -9.31
C ALA A 37 19.58 6.94 -9.61
N ALA A 38 20.52 7.83 -9.92
CA ALA A 38 21.92 7.47 -10.11
C ALA A 38 22.53 6.90 -8.81
N SER A 39 22.35 7.59 -7.68
CA SER A 39 22.83 7.14 -6.38
C SER A 39 22.23 5.79 -5.95
N LYS A 40 20.92 5.57 -6.21
CA LYS A 40 20.27 4.27 -5.94
C LYS A 40 20.86 3.13 -6.77
N ARG A 41 21.18 3.38 -8.06
CA ARG A 41 21.82 2.36 -8.92
C ARG A 41 23.19 1.99 -8.39
N GLU A 42 24.00 2.95 -7.97
CA GLU A 42 25.30 2.70 -7.35
C GLU A 42 25.17 1.88 -6.05
N GLY A 43 24.18 2.20 -5.21
CA GLY A 43 23.87 1.48 -3.97
C GLY A 43 23.06 0.21 -4.15
N LYS A 44 22.72 -0.21 -5.37
CA LYS A 44 21.85 -1.36 -5.69
C LYS A 44 20.49 -1.31 -4.99
N LEU A 45 19.96 -0.12 -4.76
CA LEU A 45 18.66 0.09 -4.11
C LEU A 45 17.53 0.10 -5.14
N ALA A 46 16.38 -0.47 -4.77
CA ALA A 46 15.20 -0.46 -5.62
C ALA A 46 14.69 0.96 -5.87
N ALA A 47 14.26 1.24 -7.12
CA ALA A 47 13.63 2.50 -7.48
C ALA A 47 12.29 2.67 -6.76
N PHE A 48 11.46 1.64 -6.75
CA PHE A 48 10.19 1.59 -6.06
C PHE A 48 10.39 1.31 -4.57
N GLN A 49 9.97 2.25 -3.73
CA GLN A 49 10.10 2.21 -2.28
C GLN A 49 8.78 2.63 -1.62
N PRO A 50 7.81 1.72 -1.47
CA PRO A 50 6.46 2.04 -0.98
C PRO A 50 6.45 2.63 0.43
N GLY A 51 7.36 2.22 1.30
CA GLY A 51 7.53 2.82 2.63
C GLY A 51 7.90 4.30 2.56
N ARG A 52 8.85 4.66 1.67
CA ARG A 52 9.25 6.07 1.47
C ARG A 52 8.11 6.90 0.89
N GLU A 53 7.32 6.35 -0.03
CA GLU A 53 6.14 7.02 -0.58
C GLU A 53 5.10 7.30 0.51
N ALA A 54 4.84 6.33 1.38
CA ALA A 54 3.95 6.48 2.52
C ALA A 54 4.41 7.60 3.48
N GLN A 55 5.70 7.63 3.80
CA GLN A 55 6.29 8.69 4.64
C GLN A 55 6.13 10.08 4.00
N ILE A 56 6.35 10.21 2.68
CA ILE A 56 6.16 11.48 1.97
C ILE A 56 4.71 11.95 2.07
N ILE A 57 3.76 11.06 1.80
CA ILE A 57 2.33 11.40 1.82
C ILE A 57 1.91 11.79 3.24
N ARG A 58 2.27 11.00 4.27
CA ARG A 58 1.95 11.32 5.67
C ARG A 58 2.50 12.67 6.07
N ARG A 59 3.79 12.95 5.79
CA ARG A 59 4.41 14.25 6.08
C ARG A 59 3.67 15.42 5.45
N LEU A 60 3.15 15.24 4.24
CA LEU A 60 2.38 16.29 3.55
C LEU A 60 1.00 16.47 4.14
N VAL A 61 0.34 15.38 4.50
CA VAL A 61 -0.95 15.40 5.20
C VAL A 61 -0.83 16.05 6.57
N ASP A 62 0.23 15.73 7.33
CA ASP A 62 0.46 16.28 8.67
C ASP A 62 0.72 17.80 8.66
N ARG A 63 1.41 18.30 7.63
CA ARG A 63 1.64 19.74 7.46
C ARG A 63 0.53 20.50 6.74
N HIS A 64 -0.46 19.76 6.24
CA HIS A 64 -1.53 20.35 5.45
C HIS A 64 -2.44 21.26 6.29
N SER A 65 -2.73 22.45 5.76
CA SER A 65 -3.63 23.44 6.33
C SER A 65 -4.42 24.13 5.22
N GLY A 66 -5.58 24.67 5.54
CA GLY A 66 -6.47 25.34 4.60
C GLY A 66 -7.49 24.41 3.95
N ASP A 67 -8.22 24.94 2.97
CA ASP A 67 -9.46 24.34 2.46
C ASP A 67 -9.26 23.30 1.34
N PHE A 68 -8.03 23.12 0.86
CA PHE A 68 -7.77 22.16 -0.21
C PHE A 68 -7.98 20.72 0.31
N PRO A 69 -8.78 19.87 -0.36
CA PRO A 69 -9.13 18.54 0.16
C PRO A 69 -7.93 17.62 0.28
N VAL A 70 -7.73 17.04 1.47
CA VAL A 70 -6.61 16.11 1.76
C VAL A 70 -6.62 14.91 0.81
N ALA A 71 -7.78 14.34 0.52
CA ALA A 71 -7.91 13.22 -0.41
C ALA A 71 -7.39 13.58 -1.83
N THR A 72 -7.69 14.80 -2.30
CA THR A 72 -7.19 15.30 -3.59
C THR A 72 -5.67 15.52 -3.54
N LEU A 73 -5.15 16.09 -2.46
CA LEU A 73 -3.71 16.24 -2.24
C LEU A 73 -2.99 14.89 -2.35
N VAL A 74 -3.48 13.87 -1.66
CA VAL A 74 -2.91 12.52 -1.70
C VAL A 74 -2.93 11.96 -3.12
N ARG A 75 -4.01 12.18 -3.87
CA ARG A 75 -4.16 11.74 -5.26
C ARG A 75 -3.12 12.37 -6.18
N MET A 76 -2.95 13.68 -6.10
CA MET A 76 -1.95 14.41 -6.89
C MET A 76 -0.54 13.87 -6.60
N TRP A 77 -0.22 13.62 -5.33
CA TRP A 77 1.09 13.05 -4.97
C TRP A 77 1.27 11.60 -5.45
N ARG A 78 0.20 10.79 -5.51
CA ARG A 78 0.29 9.43 -6.08
C ARG A 78 0.66 9.48 -7.56
N GLU A 79 0.02 10.34 -8.36
CA GLU A 79 0.37 10.53 -9.77
C GLU A 79 1.83 10.98 -9.95
N MET A 80 2.27 11.96 -9.17
CA MET A 80 3.64 12.48 -9.24
C MET A 80 4.67 11.43 -8.79
N LEU A 81 4.40 10.66 -7.72
CA LEU A 81 5.31 9.61 -7.25
C LEU A 81 5.42 8.49 -8.28
N ALA A 82 4.30 8.06 -8.88
CA ALA A 82 4.27 7.07 -9.94
C ALA A 82 5.11 7.51 -11.16
N ALA A 83 4.92 8.74 -11.63
CA ALA A 83 5.74 9.30 -12.71
C ALA A 83 7.23 9.29 -12.37
N THR A 84 7.59 9.62 -11.13
CA THR A 84 9.01 9.65 -10.71
C THR A 84 9.62 8.26 -10.52
N VAL A 85 8.85 7.22 -10.24
CA VAL A 85 9.34 5.83 -10.27
C VAL A 85 9.67 5.41 -11.70
N GLN A 86 8.83 5.76 -12.67
CA GLN A 86 9.07 5.47 -14.09
C GLN A 86 10.31 6.17 -14.66
N LEU A 87 10.63 7.36 -14.17
CA LEU A 87 11.90 8.05 -14.53
C LEU A 87 13.15 7.30 -14.02
N GLN A 88 13.02 6.47 -12.98
CA GLN A 88 14.14 5.76 -12.37
C GLN A 88 14.37 4.36 -12.95
N SER A 89 13.29 3.68 -13.32
CA SER A 89 13.33 2.30 -13.83
C SER A 89 12.06 1.96 -14.62
N MET A 90 12.14 0.90 -15.41
CA MET A 90 10.92 0.30 -15.97
C MET A 90 10.04 -0.20 -14.82
N PHE A 91 8.81 0.28 -14.77
CA PHE A 91 7.84 -0.09 -13.74
C PHE A 91 6.51 -0.44 -14.40
N ALA A 92 6.01 -1.64 -14.15
CA ALA A 92 4.75 -2.12 -14.66
C ALA A 92 3.97 -2.87 -13.56
N VAL A 93 2.65 -2.86 -13.64
CA VAL A 93 1.75 -3.46 -12.66
C VAL A 93 0.92 -4.57 -13.29
N ALA A 94 0.91 -5.75 -12.70
CA ALA A 94 -0.01 -6.82 -13.01
C ALA A 94 -1.20 -6.75 -12.06
N VAL A 95 -2.42 -6.71 -12.58
CA VAL A 95 -3.62 -6.54 -11.76
C VAL A 95 -4.54 -7.75 -11.92
N PHE A 96 -4.94 -8.36 -10.81
CA PHE A 96 -6.06 -9.29 -10.81
C PHE A 96 -7.34 -8.52 -11.10
N ALA A 97 -7.92 -8.74 -12.29
CA ALA A 97 -9.09 -8.03 -12.77
C ALA A 97 -10.06 -8.99 -13.49
N PRO A 98 -10.73 -9.88 -12.74
CA PRO A 98 -11.77 -10.71 -13.32
C PRO A 98 -12.93 -9.82 -13.82
N ILE A 99 -13.69 -10.33 -14.79
CA ILE A 99 -14.77 -9.57 -15.45
C ILE A 99 -15.77 -9.04 -14.42
N GLU A 100 -16.05 -9.84 -13.39
CA GLU A 100 -17.04 -9.53 -12.34
C GLU A 100 -16.53 -8.51 -11.30
N SER A 101 -15.22 -8.25 -11.25
CA SER A 101 -14.63 -7.37 -10.24
C SER A 101 -13.50 -6.51 -10.81
N GLN A 102 -13.89 -5.38 -11.35
CA GLN A 102 -12.96 -4.40 -11.92
C GLN A 102 -12.42 -3.39 -10.89
N GLY A 103 -12.86 -3.46 -9.65
CA GLY A 103 -12.44 -2.55 -8.57
C GLY A 103 -10.94 -2.62 -8.27
N PHE A 104 -10.30 -3.78 -8.43
CA PHE A 104 -8.86 -3.91 -8.26
C PHE A 104 -8.06 -3.13 -9.29
N TRP A 105 -8.58 -3.04 -10.54
CA TRP A 105 -8.00 -2.18 -11.57
C TRP A 105 -8.06 -0.70 -11.19
N ASP A 106 -9.20 -0.27 -10.67
CA ASP A 106 -9.37 1.11 -10.22
C ASP A 106 -8.43 1.42 -9.05
N LEU A 107 -8.33 0.53 -8.05
CA LEU A 107 -7.40 0.69 -6.93
C LEU A 107 -5.94 0.75 -7.39
N ALA A 108 -5.56 -0.09 -8.34
CA ALA A 108 -4.21 -0.11 -8.89
C ALA A 108 -3.87 1.21 -9.62
N ARG A 109 -4.77 1.65 -10.52
CA ARG A 109 -4.62 2.93 -11.22
C ARG A 109 -4.51 4.10 -10.24
N ASP A 110 -5.36 4.08 -9.23
CA ASP A 110 -5.42 5.12 -8.23
C ASP A 110 -4.18 5.20 -7.34
N HIS A 111 -3.50 4.09 -7.18
CA HIS A 111 -2.30 4.00 -6.35
C HIS A 111 -1.00 4.18 -7.13
N TYR A 112 -0.92 3.59 -8.33
CA TYR A 112 0.29 3.57 -9.16
C TYR A 112 0.29 4.58 -10.30
N GLY A 113 -0.75 5.40 -10.39
CA GLY A 113 -0.89 6.46 -11.38
C GLY A 113 -1.53 6.01 -12.70
N SER A 114 -2.18 6.98 -13.35
CA SER A 114 -2.98 6.76 -14.56
C SER A 114 -2.16 6.43 -15.81
N HIS A 115 -0.88 6.79 -15.84
CA HIS A 115 0.05 6.55 -16.95
C HIS A 115 0.99 5.35 -16.74
N THR A 116 0.92 4.70 -15.59
CA THR A 116 1.75 3.50 -15.33
C THR A 116 1.28 2.34 -16.21
N PRO A 117 2.18 1.65 -16.92
CA PRO A 117 1.84 0.45 -17.67
C PRO A 117 1.20 -0.61 -16.77
N MET A 118 -0.01 -1.02 -17.09
CA MET A 118 -0.76 -2.02 -16.34
C MET A 118 -1.31 -3.10 -17.24
N SER A 119 -1.30 -4.34 -16.77
CA SER A 119 -1.88 -5.50 -17.46
C SER A 119 -2.92 -6.18 -16.57
N ALA A 120 -4.11 -6.40 -17.12
CA ALA A 120 -5.18 -7.13 -16.46
C ALA A 120 -4.99 -8.65 -16.63
N TYR A 121 -5.19 -9.39 -15.55
CA TYR A 121 -5.16 -10.84 -15.52
C TYR A 121 -6.41 -11.39 -14.85
N HIS A 122 -6.96 -12.49 -15.38
CA HIS A 122 -8.17 -13.11 -14.86
C HIS A 122 -7.92 -14.15 -13.76
N SER A 123 -6.66 -14.52 -13.53
CA SER A 123 -6.30 -15.42 -12.43
C SER A 123 -5.16 -14.87 -11.58
N ILE A 124 -5.24 -15.12 -10.29
CA ILE A 124 -4.24 -14.73 -9.30
C ILE A 124 -2.88 -15.35 -9.60
N GLY A 125 -2.85 -16.62 -10.03
CA GLY A 125 -1.63 -17.32 -10.40
C GLY A 125 -0.88 -16.66 -11.58
N GLN A 126 -1.61 -16.05 -12.54
CA GLN A 126 -1.00 -15.29 -13.63
C GLN A 126 -0.34 -13.99 -13.12
N VAL A 127 -0.96 -13.30 -12.16
CA VAL A 127 -0.38 -12.10 -11.53
C VAL A 127 0.89 -12.45 -10.78
N ILE A 128 0.86 -13.49 -9.93
CA ILE A 128 2.03 -13.96 -9.19
C ILE A 128 3.16 -14.32 -10.16
N ARG A 129 2.85 -15.08 -11.21
CA ARG A 129 3.83 -15.46 -12.23
C ARG A 129 4.43 -14.25 -12.95
N ALA A 130 3.61 -13.24 -13.31
CA ALA A 130 4.08 -12.01 -13.95
C ALA A 130 5.12 -11.27 -13.10
N VAL A 131 4.93 -11.23 -11.77
CA VAL A 131 5.90 -10.62 -10.83
C VAL A 131 7.13 -11.50 -10.65
N THR A 132 6.95 -12.81 -10.49
CA THR A 132 8.06 -13.77 -10.31
C THR A 132 8.99 -13.82 -11.53
N GLU A 133 8.43 -13.74 -12.74
CA GLU A 133 9.19 -13.71 -13.99
C GLU A 133 9.75 -12.32 -14.34
N GLY A 134 9.44 -11.28 -13.55
CA GLY A 134 9.89 -9.90 -13.78
C GLY A 134 9.19 -9.18 -14.94
N ARG A 135 8.07 -9.71 -15.44
CA ARG A 135 7.22 -9.03 -16.45
C ARG A 135 6.43 -7.86 -15.84
N ALA A 136 6.20 -7.90 -14.54
CA ALA A 136 5.66 -6.80 -13.76
C ALA A 136 6.52 -6.56 -12.52
N SER A 137 6.65 -5.30 -12.12
CA SER A 137 7.35 -4.91 -10.89
C SER A 137 6.51 -5.20 -9.65
N VAL A 138 5.18 -5.08 -9.81
CA VAL A 138 4.19 -5.24 -8.73
C VAL A 138 2.97 -6.00 -9.25
N GLY A 139 2.40 -6.84 -8.39
CA GLY A 139 1.13 -7.53 -8.61
C GLY A 139 0.07 -7.07 -7.61
N VAL A 140 -1.12 -6.73 -8.06
CA VAL A 140 -2.24 -6.33 -7.20
C VAL A 140 -3.22 -7.49 -7.08
N LEU A 141 -3.46 -7.93 -5.84
CA LEU A 141 -4.21 -9.12 -5.48
C LEU A 141 -5.29 -8.78 -4.42
N PRO A 142 -6.37 -9.55 -4.34
CA PRO A 142 -7.39 -9.33 -3.30
C PRO A 142 -6.80 -9.48 -1.89
N MET A 143 -7.45 -8.87 -0.90
CA MET A 143 -7.12 -9.11 0.50
C MET A 143 -7.34 -10.59 0.84
N PRO A 144 -6.42 -11.23 1.58
CA PRO A 144 -6.66 -12.56 2.14
C PRO A 144 -7.93 -12.55 3.00
N GLN A 145 -8.67 -13.64 2.95
CA GLN A 145 -9.86 -13.84 3.77
C GLN A 145 -9.69 -15.07 4.65
N GLU A 146 -10.35 -15.06 5.80
CA GLU A 146 -10.43 -16.24 6.65
C GLU A 146 -11.37 -17.26 6.03
N GLY A 147 -10.99 -18.55 6.05
CA GLY A 147 -11.82 -19.65 5.55
C GLY A 147 -11.80 -19.83 4.03
N GLU A 148 -10.88 -19.19 3.30
CA GLU A 148 -10.67 -19.47 1.87
C GLU A 148 -10.27 -20.94 1.67
N THR A 149 -10.95 -21.65 0.76
CA THR A 149 -10.64 -23.05 0.44
C THR A 149 -9.35 -23.21 -0.36
N ASP A 150 -9.01 -22.23 -1.17
CA ASP A 150 -7.78 -22.17 -1.98
C ASP A 150 -7.12 -20.79 -1.88
N PRO A 151 -6.51 -20.44 -0.73
CA PRO A 151 -5.97 -19.12 -0.51
C PRO A 151 -4.72 -18.88 -1.37
N TRP A 152 -4.75 -17.82 -2.16
CA TRP A 152 -3.69 -17.48 -3.09
C TRP A 152 -2.33 -17.25 -2.41
N TRP A 153 -2.32 -16.78 -1.18
CA TRP A 153 -1.12 -16.45 -0.43
C TRP A 153 -0.24 -17.68 -0.14
N ARG A 154 -0.80 -18.91 -0.16
CA ARG A 154 -0.01 -20.14 -0.04
C ARG A 154 1.05 -20.29 -1.15
N HIS A 155 0.82 -19.69 -2.32
CA HIS A 155 1.73 -19.75 -3.46
C HIS A 155 2.92 -18.81 -3.36
N LEU A 156 2.97 -17.94 -2.34
CA LEU A 156 4.08 -17.01 -2.08
C LEU A 156 5.03 -17.51 -0.97
N LEU A 157 4.82 -18.71 -0.45
CA LEU A 157 5.64 -19.29 0.61
C LEU A 157 7.01 -19.66 0.08
N SER A 158 8.01 -18.84 0.32
CA SER A 158 9.38 -19.05 -0.14
C SER A 158 10.39 -18.55 0.89
N LYS A 159 11.54 -19.27 0.95
CA LYS A 159 12.73 -18.82 1.68
C LYS A 159 13.64 -17.93 0.83
N ASP A 160 13.39 -17.87 -0.47
CA ASP A 160 14.15 -17.07 -1.40
C ASP A 160 13.97 -15.58 -1.06
N GLU A 161 15.07 -14.86 -0.92
CA GLU A 161 15.06 -13.43 -0.62
C GLU A 161 14.47 -12.62 -1.79
N ASP A 162 14.62 -13.10 -3.02
CA ASP A 162 14.07 -12.48 -4.22
C ASP A 162 12.61 -12.85 -4.51
N ALA A 163 12.00 -13.73 -3.71
CA ALA A 163 10.59 -14.07 -3.87
C ALA A 163 9.70 -12.85 -3.67
N PRO A 164 8.63 -12.69 -4.47
CA PRO A 164 7.64 -11.65 -4.25
C PRO A 164 7.02 -11.75 -2.85
N ARG A 165 6.88 -10.60 -2.18
CA ARG A 165 6.26 -10.45 -0.86
C ARG A 165 5.28 -9.30 -0.88
N VAL A 166 4.44 -9.21 0.13
CA VAL A 166 3.57 -8.06 0.32
C VAL A 166 4.43 -6.81 0.55
N VAL A 167 4.16 -5.75 -0.21
CA VAL A 167 4.90 -4.48 -0.16
C VAL A 167 4.00 -3.27 0.09
N ALA A 168 2.69 -3.38 -0.20
CA ALA A 168 1.74 -2.30 0.04
C ALA A 168 0.32 -2.83 0.24
N ARG A 169 -0.52 -2.03 0.90
CA ARG A 169 -1.96 -2.20 1.00
C ARG A 169 -2.67 -1.06 0.29
N LEU A 170 -3.62 -1.41 -0.57
CA LEU A 170 -4.44 -0.47 -1.34
C LEU A 170 -5.88 -0.47 -0.82
N PRO A 171 -6.55 0.68 -0.85
CA PRO A 171 -6.03 2.01 -1.17
C PRO A 171 -5.27 2.63 0.01
N PHE A 172 -4.18 3.36 -0.23
CA PHE A 172 -3.45 4.05 0.83
C PHE A 172 -4.12 5.36 1.25
N GLY A 173 -4.67 6.09 0.30
CA GLY A 173 -5.26 7.43 0.48
C GLY A 173 -6.76 7.49 0.29
N GLY A 174 -7.48 6.42 0.67
CA GLY A 174 -8.90 6.33 0.46
C GLY A 174 -9.27 5.76 -0.91
N ARG A 175 -10.48 5.25 -0.99
CA ARG A 175 -10.97 4.48 -2.12
C ARG A 175 -11.32 5.33 -3.34
N GLY A 176 -11.65 6.62 -3.12
CA GLY A 176 -12.15 7.46 -4.20
C GLY A 176 -13.45 6.90 -4.82
N ASN A 177 -13.48 6.87 -6.15
CA ASN A 177 -14.62 6.38 -6.94
C ASN A 177 -14.39 4.98 -7.53
N ALA A 178 -13.57 4.14 -6.90
CA ALA A 178 -13.39 2.75 -7.32
C ALA A 178 -14.72 1.99 -7.31
N ARG A 179 -14.93 1.15 -8.33
CA ARG A 179 -16.23 0.52 -8.63
C ARG A 179 -16.74 -0.45 -7.58
N THR A 180 -15.89 -1.10 -6.82
CA THR A 180 -16.29 -2.13 -5.84
C THR A 180 -16.30 -1.57 -4.43
N ASP A 181 -17.45 -1.67 -3.74
CA ASP A 181 -17.60 -1.25 -2.35
C ASP A 181 -16.77 -2.11 -1.40
N GLY A 182 -16.07 -1.44 -0.47
CA GLY A 182 -15.23 -2.11 0.51
C GLY A 182 -14.02 -2.85 -0.06
N ALA A 183 -13.75 -2.75 -1.35
CA ALA A 183 -12.61 -3.40 -1.96
C ALA A 183 -11.30 -2.86 -1.35
N GLY A 184 -10.48 -3.79 -0.88
CA GLY A 184 -9.09 -3.58 -0.53
C GLY A 184 -8.24 -4.57 -1.30
N ALA A 185 -6.95 -4.26 -1.48
CA ALA A 185 -6.01 -5.13 -2.16
C ALA A 185 -4.65 -5.12 -1.46
N LEU A 186 -3.90 -6.22 -1.60
CA LEU A 186 -2.49 -6.26 -1.32
C LEU A 186 -1.69 -6.16 -2.62
N ALA A 187 -0.60 -5.43 -2.55
CA ALA A 187 0.38 -5.42 -3.61
C ALA A 187 1.55 -6.33 -3.23
N ILE A 188 1.95 -7.19 -4.15
CA ILE A 188 3.14 -8.03 -4.02
C ILE A 188 4.23 -7.51 -4.95
N GLY A 189 5.48 -7.60 -4.53
CA GLY A 189 6.63 -7.19 -5.32
C GLY A 189 7.92 -7.69 -4.69
N ARG A 190 9.05 -7.47 -5.38
CA ARG A 190 10.38 -7.72 -4.83
C ARG A 190 10.82 -6.52 -4.01
N GLY A 191 11.46 -6.76 -2.89
CA GLY A 191 12.02 -5.72 -2.04
C GLY A 191 11.82 -6.00 -0.56
N VAL A 192 12.52 -5.22 0.25
CA VAL A 192 12.45 -5.31 1.72
C VAL A 192 11.54 -4.20 2.24
N GLN A 193 10.66 -4.56 3.14
CA GLN A 193 9.84 -3.59 3.86
C GLN A 193 10.73 -2.61 4.64
N GLN A 194 10.40 -1.33 4.55
CA GLN A 194 11.05 -0.27 5.31
C GLN A 194 10.12 0.19 6.44
N GLU A 195 10.71 0.49 7.59
CA GLU A 195 9.96 1.05 8.71
C GLU A 195 9.43 2.45 8.38
N THR A 196 8.14 2.68 8.67
CA THR A 196 7.48 3.96 8.39
C THR A 196 6.83 4.60 9.62
N GLY A 197 6.94 3.96 10.78
CA GLY A 197 6.34 4.36 12.05
C GLY A 197 4.90 3.88 12.26
N GLN A 198 4.19 3.55 11.20
CA GLN A 198 2.85 2.94 11.25
C GLN A 198 2.79 1.83 10.21
N ASP A 199 3.10 0.62 10.66
CA ASP A 199 3.32 -0.51 9.78
C ASP A 199 2.45 -1.71 10.17
N ARG A 200 2.32 -2.65 9.25
CA ARG A 200 1.87 -4.03 9.46
C ARG A 200 2.87 -4.96 8.80
N VAL A 201 3.16 -6.06 9.48
CA VAL A 201 4.03 -7.11 8.97
C VAL A 201 3.22 -8.39 8.85
N LEU A 202 3.43 -9.14 7.78
CA LEU A 202 2.86 -10.46 7.61
C LEU A 202 3.96 -11.51 7.73
N VAL A 203 3.66 -12.55 8.47
CA VAL A 203 4.49 -13.76 8.58
C VAL A 203 3.64 -14.98 8.27
N ALA A 204 4.25 -15.97 7.63
CA ALA A 204 3.62 -17.27 7.42
C ALA A 204 4.25 -18.30 8.35
N ALA A 205 3.43 -18.88 9.22
CA ALA A 205 3.82 -19.91 10.18
C ALA A 205 3.29 -21.28 9.73
N GLU A 206 4.19 -22.16 9.31
CA GLU A 206 3.83 -23.56 9.02
C GLU A 206 3.97 -24.39 10.29
N SER A 207 2.91 -25.06 10.69
CA SER A 207 2.80 -25.80 11.94
C SER A 207 2.14 -27.16 11.75
N SER A 208 2.31 -28.03 12.74
CA SER A 208 1.48 -29.22 12.89
C SER A 208 -0.01 -28.82 13.06
N THR A 209 -0.92 -29.66 12.58
CA THR A 209 -2.37 -29.50 12.77
C THR A 209 -2.80 -29.61 14.25
N ASP A 210 -1.96 -30.19 15.12
CA ASP A 210 -2.22 -30.30 16.55
C ASP A 210 -2.18 -28.97 17.30
N ILE A 211 -1.61 -27.92 16.70
CA ILE A 211 -1.58 -26.60 17.31
C ILE A 211 -2.88 -25.85 17.00
N SER A 212 -3.66 -25.57 18.02
CA SER A 212 -4.83 -24.73 17.86
C SER A 212 -4.48 -23.27 17.57
N ARG A 213 -5.32 -22.61 16.75
CA ARG A 213 -5.27 -21.15 16.54
C ARG A 213 -5.14 -20.37 17.85
N GLY A 214 -5.90 -20.77 18.88
CA GLY A 214 -5.85 -20.12 20.19
C GLY A 214 -4.48 -20.21 20.89
N ARG A 215 -3.72 -21.29 20.67
CA ARG A 215 -2.35 -21.42 21.21
C ARG A 215 -1.42 -20.45 20.48
N ILE A 216 -1.49 -20.39 19.15
CA ILE A 216 -0.68 -19.45 18.34
C ILE A 216 -0.95 -18.00 18.78
N LEU A 217 -2.22 -17.59 18.85
CA LEU A 217 -2.60 -16.23 19.24
C LEU A 217 -2.18 -15.86 20.68
N ARG A 218 -2.33 -16.78 21.64
CA ARG A 218 -1.85 -16.55 23.01
C ARG A 218 -0.33 -16.40 23.06
N THR A 219 0.40 -17.21 22.30
CA THR A 219 1.87 -17.10 22.23
C THR A 219 2.29 -15.75 21.66
N ILE A 220 1.68 -15.30 20.57
CA ILE A 220 1.93 -13.97 19.99
C ILE A 220 1.67 -12.86 21.01
N SER A 221 0.52 -12.92 21.68
CA SER A 221 0.12 -11.92 22.68
C SER A 221 1.04 -11.90 23.89
N SER A 222 1.52 -13.07 24.36
CA SER A 222 2.46 -13.17 25.49
C SER A 222 3.82 -12.53 25.21
N LEU A 223 4.17 -12.38 23.94
CA LEU A 223 5.40 -11.71 23.47
C LEU A 223 5.22 -10.20 23.23
N GLY A 224 4.07 -9.65 23.61
CA GLY A 224 3.76 -8.23 23.39
C GLY A 224 3.52 -7.88 21.91
N LEU A 225 3.24 -8.88 21.07
CA LEU A 225 2.84 -8.68 19.68
C LEU A 225 1.32 -8.66 19.56
N VAL A 226 0.79 -7.78 18.69
CA VAL A 226 -0.64 -7.66 18.43
C VAL A 226 -0.95 -8.25 17.06
N CYS A 227 -1.72 -9.35 17.06
CA CYS A 227 -2.22 -9.94 15.82
C CYS A 227 -3.47 -9.18 15.35
N THR A 228 -3.45 -8.64 14.13
CA THR A 228 -4.55 -7.86 13.54
C THR A 228 -5.34 -8.64 12.49
N PHE A 229 -4.74 -9.70 11.93
CA PHE A 229 -5.40 -10.64 11.02
C PHE A 229 -4.78 -12.02 11.14
N PHE A 230 -5.60 -13.05 10.97
CA PHE A 230 -5.17 -14.43 11.03
C PHE A 230 -6.01 -15.27 10.06
N ALA A 231 -5.34 -15.98 9.15
CA ALA A 231 -5.97 -16.97 8.26
C ALA A 231 -5.17 -18.26 8.27
N SER A 232 -5.83 -19.40 8.20
CA SER A 232 -5.21 -20.73 8.16
C SER A 232 -5.60 -21.47 6.89
N TYR A 233 -4.66 -22.23 6.39
CA TYR A 233 -4.87 -23.20 5.34
C TYR A 233 -4.29 -24.55 5.79
N GLU A 234 -5.13 -25.57 5.88
CA GLU A 234 -4.73 -26.92 6.27
C GLU A 234 -4.47 -27.76 5.02
N HIS A 235 -3.39 -28.49 5.02
CA HIS A 235 -3.04 -29.43 3.96
C HIS A 235 -2.37 -30.66 4.54
N ALA A 236 -2.99 -31.83 4.38
CA ALA A 236 -2.54 -33.09 4.95
C ALA A 236 -2.25 -32.96 6.46
N ASP A 237 -1.00 -33.16 6.89
CA ASP A 237 -0.57 -33.15 8.29
C ASP A 237 -0.02 -31.79 8.75
N SER A 238 -0.14 -30.75 7.96
CA SER A 238 0.38 -29.41 8.29
C SER A 238 -0.66 -28.31 8.05
N ALA A 239 -0.52 -27.23 8.80
CA ALA A 239 -1.30 -26.02 8.63
C ALA A 239 -0.36 -24.84 8.34
N VAL A 240 -0.69 -24.02 7.38
CA VAL A 240 -0.01 -22.74 7.14
C VAL A 240 -0.89 -21.63 7.66
N ASN A 241 -0.35 -20.82 8.55
CA ASN A 241 -1.04 -19.71 9.18
C ASN A 241 -0.44 -18.41 8.69
N LEU A 242 -1.25 -17.59 8.00
CA LEU A 242 -0.90 -16.23 7.65
C LEU A 242 -1.29 -15.30 8.80
N ILE A 243 -0.31 -14.61 9.36
CA ILE A 243 -0.45 -13.80 10.57
C ILE A 243 -0.03 -12.38 10.27
N GLU A 244 -0.91 -11.43 10.47
CA GLU A 244 -0.61 -10.00 10.39
C GLU A 244 -0.35 -9.45 11.79
N ILE A 245 0.78 -8.79 11.96
CA ILE A 245 1.26 -8.24 13.23
C ILE A 245 1.32 -6.72 13.12
N GLU A 246 0.86 -6.04 14.19
CA GLU A 246 0.95 -4.60 14.30
C GLU A 246 2.38 -4.12 14.50
N GLY A 247 2.75 -3.04 13.81
CA GLY A 247 4.06 -2.42 13.86
C GLY A 247 5.06 -3.00 12.85
N PHE A 248 6.28 -2.50 12.89
CA PHE A 248 7.40 -3.00 12.12
C PHE A 248 8.10 -4.11 12.91
N VAL A 249 7.98 -5.35 12.44
CA VAL A 249 8.55 -6.55 13.07
C VAL A 249 9.34 -7.31 12.01
N PRO A 250 10.65 -7.02 11.85
CA PRO A 250 11.49 -7.75 10.89
C PRO A 250 11.60 -9.22 11.27
N ILE A 251 11.86 -10.08 10.30
CA ILE A 251 11.95 -11.53 10.53
C ILE A 251 13.07 -11.91 11.54
N THR A 252 14.01 -10.99 11.73
CA THR A 252 15.10 -11.10 12.73
C THR A 252 14.74 -10.56 14.11
N ASP A 253 13.50 -10.15 14.34
CA ASP A 253 13.04 -9.66 15.64
C ASP A 253 13.16 -10.79 16.69
N PRO A 254 13.80 -10.56 17.85
CA PRO A 254 13.97 -11.58 18.89
C PRO A 254 12.66 -12.16 19.42
N ARG A 255 11.55 -11.42 19.31
CA ARG A 255 10.22 -11.91 19.69
C ARG A 255 9.74 -13.03 18.76
N LEU A 256 10.13 -13.00 17.48
CA LEU A 256 9.83 -14.08 16.54
C LEU A 256 10.65 -15.33 16.82
N ASP A 257 11.89 -15.19 17.29
CA ASP A 257 12.67 -16.33 17.78
C ASP A 257 12.08 -16.92 19.07
N SER A 258 11.61 -16.08 19.99
CA SER A 258 10.88 -16.50 21.17
C SER A 258 9.57 -17.22 20.82
N PHE A 259 8.86 -16.75 19.79
CA PHE A 259 7.67 -17.41 19.25
C PHE A 259 8.00 -18.83 18.73
N ARG A 260 9.08 -18.97 17.96
CA ARG A 260 9.55 -20.29 17.49
C ARG A 260 9.86 -21.21 18.68
N ASN A 261 10.59 -20.71 19.68
CA ASN A 261 11.00 -21.50 20.83
C ASN A 261 9.80 -21.96 21.68
N GLN A 262 8.79 -21.11 21.90
CA GLN A 262 7.59 -21.44 22.69
C GLN A 262 6.67 -22.46 21.99
N LEU A 263 6.63 -22.48 20.68
CA LEU A 263 5.86 -23.48 19.92
C LEU A 263 6.68 -24.77 19.69
N GLY A 264 8.00 -24.67 19.76
CA GLY A 264 8.90 -25.81 19.65
C GLY A 264 8.78 -26.59 18.36
N GLY A 265 8.91 -27.90 18.42
CA GLY A 265 8.84 -28.79 17.25
C GLY A 265 7.50 -28.78 16.49
N ALA A 266 6.47 -28.19 17.10
CA ALA A 266 5.17 -28.08 16.45
C ALA A 266 5.10 -26.88 15.46
N LEU A 267 6.05 -25.95 15.48
CA LEU A 267 6.25 -24.93 14.44
C LEU A 267 7.38 -25.39 13.52
N HIS A 268 7.04 -25.77 12.30
CA HIS A 268 8.00 -26.30 11.34
C HIS A 268 8.80 -25.20 10.66
N ARG A 269 8.12 -24.09 10.27
CA ARG A 269 8.76 -22.95 9.60
C ARG A 269 8.06 -21.65 9.98
N LEU A 270 8.84 -20.58 10.00
CA LEU A 270 8.34 -19.20 10.05
C LEU A 270 8.99 -18.43 8.91
N LEU A 271 8.19 -17.95 7.97
CA LEU A 271 8.65 -17.30 6.74
C LEU A 271 8.22 -15.83 6.73
N PRO A 272 9.09 -14.92 6.26
CA PRO A 272 8.68 -13.55 6.01
C PRO A 272 7.68 -13.54 4.84
N PHE A 273 6.57 -12.86 5.03
CA PHE A 273 5.55 -12.72 4.00
C PHE A 273 5.47 -11.27 3.49
N GLY A 274 6.21 -10.36 4.08
CA GLY A 274 6.28 -8.94 3.75
C GLY A 274 5.50 -8.08 4.72
N GLY A 275 5.08 -6.90 4.25
CA GLY A 275 4.33 -5.97 5.08
C GLY A 275 4.09 -4.65 4.35
N TYR A 276 3.45 -3.73 5.02
CA TYR A 276 3.03 -2.48 4.41
C TYR A 276 2.88 -1.35 5.43
N ALA A 277 3.02 -0.12 4.95
CA ALA A 277 2.64 1.07 5.69
C ALA A 277 1.11 1.14 5.82
N VAL A 278 0.61 1.34 7.03
CA VAL A 278 -0.84 1.44 7.30
C VAL A 278 -1.45 2.58 6.50
N PRO A 279 -2.53 2.35 5.73
CA PRO A 279 -3.22 3.39 4.99
C PRO A 279 -3.75 4.53 5.88
N LEU A 280 -3.94 5.69 5.28
CA LEU A 280 -4.55 6.84 5.95
C LEU A 280 -6.00 6.51 6.34
N SER A 281 -6.38 6.89 7.55
CA SER A 281 -7.74 6.68 8.03
C SER A 281 -8.76 7.60 7.33
N ALA A 282 -10.01 7.17 7.28
CA ALA A 282 -11.10 7.99 6.76
C ALA A 282 -11.21 9.33 7.48
N ALA A 283 -10.94 9.37 8.78
CA ALA A 283 -10.95 10.60 9.58
C ALA A 283 -9.86 11.60 9.14
N VAL A 284 -8.68 11.11 8.75
CA VAL A 284 -7.60 11.95 8.22
C VAL A 284 -7.97 12.50 6.85
N LEU A 285 -8.55 11.68 5.99
CA LEU A 285 -8.93 12.07 4.62
C LEU A 285 -10.13 13.02 4.59
N ALA A 286 -11.02 12.94 5.58
CA ALA A 286 -12.17 13.81 5.73
C ALA A 286 -11.82 15.19 6.30
N LYS A 287 -10.58 15.44 6.69
CA LYS A 287 -10.08 16.78 7.05
C LYS A 287 -10.08 17.67 5.80
N SER A 288 -11.26 18.13 5.40
CA SER A 288 -11.39 19.34 4.58
C SER A 288 -11.37 20.51 5.53
N GLY A 289 -10.64 21.55 5.19
CA GLY A 289 -10.74 22.82 5.89
C GLY A 289 -12.20 23.21 6.02
N GLY A 290 -12.64 23.59 7.21
CA GLY A 290 -14.01 23.89 7.48
C GLY A 290 -14.50 25.07 6.65
N GLY A 291 -15.40 24.83 5.71
CA GLY A 291 -15.96 25.93 4.95
C GLY A 291 -16.81 25.56 3.74
N LEU A 292 -17.67 24.55 3.80
CA LEU A 292 -18.83 24.44 2.88
C LEU A 292 -20.01 23.70 3.56
N THR A 293 -20.30 24.04 4.81
CA THR A 293 -21.59 23.75 5.42
C THR A 293 -22.43 25.02 5.39
N GLY A 294 -23.08 25.32 4.28
CA GLY A 294 -23.91 26.53 4.21
C GLY A 294 -24.55 26.80 2.88
N CYS A 295 -24.98 25.76 2.17
CA CYS A 295 -26.01 25.97 1.12
C CYS A 295 -27.15 24.96 1.36
N ALA A 296 -27.83 25.14 2.50
CA ALA A 296 -29.09 24.49 2.78
C ALA A 296 -30.20 25.29 2.06
N THR A 297 -30.78 24.68 1.05
CA THR A 297 -32.20 24.67 0.68
C THR A 297 -33.07 25.71 1.38
N GLY A 298 -33.18 26.90 0.79
CA GLY A 298 -34.32 27.75 0.98
C GLY A 298 -35.51 27.14 0.23
N ALA A 299 -36.31 26.34 0.94
CA ALA A 299 -37.62 25.95 0.45
C ALA A 299 -38.51 27.19 0.43
N ALA A 300 -38.82 27.67 -0.76
CA ALA A 300 -39.88 28.62 -0.98
C ALA A 300 -41.22 27.97 -0.62
N LYS A 301 -41.85 28.45 0.45
CA LYS A 301 -43.30 28.38 0.61
C LYS A 301 -43.85 29.67 -0.01
N GLY A 302 -44.77 29.52 -0.95
CA GLY A 302 -45.54 30.55 -1.57
C GLY A 302 -46.40 29.91 -2.65
#